data_26367a83ee4c45dd2c1cf556de9189fa
#
_entry.id   26367a83ee4c45dd2c1cf556de9189fa
#
_cell.length_a   1.000
_cell.length_b   1.000
_cell.length_c   1.000
_cell.angle_alpha   90.00
_cell.angle_beta   90.00
_cell.angle_gamma   90.00
#
_symmetry.space_group_name_H-M   'P 1'
#
loop_
_entity.id
_entity.type
_entity.pdbx_description
1 polymer ?
#
loop_
_entity_poly.entity_id
_entity_poly.type
_entity_poly.pdbx_seq_one_letter_code
_entity_poly.pdbx_strand_id
1 'polypeptide(L)'
;NNGTSIDNAKLTIAGAVSIAQSGTTIKVLSGNYVESNPIELPAFTALVGDDLRTVKVLPSTTTSDIFHVNKGCKIANMTFSGHVHPAAAVAFPTGIATNVGGGKWKGPYIQNCTSDTTTGTGIFIDGDKAVKTKSMNVDAFTQYNQGGVGVAVTNEGYAQLVSVFTICCNEAITVHKGGQADLANSNCSFGTFGLVADGVGD
;
A
#
# COMPACT_ATOMS: atom_id res chain seq x y z
N ASN A 1 13.64 7.18 -23.63
CA ASN A 1 12.45 7.89 -23.11
C ASN A 1 12.80 8.53 -21.76
N ASN A 2 12.59 9.84 -21.65
CA ASN A 2 12.91 10.61 -20.43
C ASN A 2 11.74 10.73 -19.44
N GLY A 3 10.54 10.29 -19.82
CA GLY A 3 9.36 10.31 -18.95
C GLY A 3 8.68 11.66 -18.78
N THR A 4 9.05 12.68 -19.57
CA THR A 4 8.53 14.04 -19.39
C THR A 4 7.33 14.38 -20.29
N SER A 5 6.95 13.50 -21.19
CA SER A 5 5.78 13.63 -22.07
C SER A 5 5.22 12.26 -22.41
N ILE A 6 4.00 12.21 -22.95
CA ILE A 6 3.35 10.97 -23.38
C ILE A 6 4.20 10.26 -24.44
N ASP A 7 4.72 10.98 -25.41
CA ASP A 7 5.54 10.43 -26.51
C ASP A 7 6.89 9.88 -26.02
N ASN A 8 7.35 10.33 -24.86
CA ASN A 8 8.59 9.91 -24.23
C ASN A 8 8.37 9.21 -22.88
N ALA A 9 7.21 8.62 -22.66
CA ALA A 9 6.88 7.93 -21.42
C ALA A 9 7.85 6.80 -21.12
N LYS A 10 8.11 6.56 -19.86
CA LYS A 10 8.81 5.35 -19.41
C LYS A 10 7.92 4.14 -19.65
N LEU A 11 8.51 3.01 -20.01
CA LEU A 11 7.77 1.78 -20.26
C LEU A 11 7.30 1.08 -18.98
N THR A 12 7.96 1.35 -17.85
CA THR A 12 7.71 0.72 -16.55
C THR A 12 7.53 1.78 -15.47
N ILE A 13 6.76 1.44 -14.45
CA ILE A 13 6.58 2.29 -13.26
C ILE A 13 7.91 2.41 -12.52
N ALA A 14 8.64 1.30 -12.33
CA ALA A 14 9.96 1.31 -11.71
C ALA A 14 10.94 2.25 -12.45
N GLY A 15 10.91 2.25 -13.79
CA GLY A 15 11.72 3.15 -14.61
C GLY A 15 11.34 4.62 -14.46
N ALA A 16 10.07 4.93 -14.20
CA ALA A 16 9.64 6.30 -13.90
C ALA A 16 10.04 6.71 -12.47
N VAL A 17 9.89 5.80 -11.51
CA VAL A 17 10.26 6.03 -10.10
C VAL A 17 11.77 6.27 -9.96
N SER A 18 12.61 5.56 -10.73
CA SER A 18 14.07 5.68 -10.65
C SER A 18 14.62 7.08 -10.97
N ILE A 19 13.85 7.91 -11.63
CA ILE A 19 14.21 9.31 -11.96
C ILE A 19 13.40 10.33 -11.17
N ALA A 20 12.45 9.88 -10.35
CA ALA A 20 11.59 10.75 -9.57
C ALA A 20 12.37 11.38 -8.39
N GLN A 21 12.05 12.62 -8.11
CA GLN A 21 12.56 13.36 -6.97
C GLN A 21 11.40 13.71 -6.03
N SER A 22 11.73 14.15 -4.83
CA SER A 22 10.75 14.67 -3.88
C SER A 22 9.87 15.76 -4.54
N GLY A 23 8.55 15.64 -4.42
CA GLY A 23 7.58 16.52 -5.07
C GLY A 23 7.16 16.08 -6.48
N THR A 24 7.73 14.98 -7.03
CA THR A 24 7.34 14.47 -8.35
C THR A 24 5.96 13.81 -8.28
N THR A 25 5.11 14.08 -9.27
CA THR A 25 3.92 13.30 -9.57
C THR A 25 4.15 12.47 -10.82
N ILE A 26 4.06 11.15 -10.68
CA ILE A 26 4.15 10.19 -11.78
C ILE A 26 2.73 9.85 -12.21
N LYS A 27 2.40 10.16 -13.44
CA LYS A 27 1.15 9.76 -14.09
C LYS A 27 1.33 8.40 -14.73
N VAL A 28 0.50 7.42 -14.36
CA VAL A 28 0.51 6.07 -14.93
C VAL A 28 -0.66 5.95 -15.89
N LEU A 29 -0.36 5.73 -17.16
CA LEU A 29 -1.36 5.57 -18.20
C LEU A 29 -2.06 4.20 -18.10
N SER A 30 -3.22 4.07 -18.72
CA SER A 30 -3.93 2.79 -18.81
C SER A 30 -3.05 1.69 -19.38
N GLY A 31 -2.99 0.54 -18.72
CA GLY A 31 -2.17 -0.60 -19.13
C GLY A 31 -1.97 -1.63 -18.03
N ASN A 32 -1.39 -2.77 -18.40
CA ASN A 32 -0.95 -3.82 -17.49
C ASN A 32 0.57 -3.72 -17.33
N TYR A 33 1.02 -3.53 -16.10
CA TYR A 33 2.42 -3.33 -15.76
C TYR A 33 2.92 -4.52 -14.94
N VAL A 34 3.82 -5.32 -15.50
CA VAL A 34 4.55 -6.34 -14.75
C VAL A 34 5.86 -5.72 -14.31
N GLU A 35 5.98 -5.50 -13.01
CA GLU A 35 7.07 -4.69 -12.45
C GLU A 35 8.08 -5.53 -11.67
N SER A 36 9.33 -5.16 -11.77
CA SER A 36 10.37 -5.63 -10.84
C SER A 36 10.11 -4.99 -9.48
N ASN A 37 9.82 -5.78 -8.49
CA ASN A 37 9.35 -5.36 -7.17
C ASN A 37 10.28 -5.81 -6.03
N PRO A 38 10.27 -5.14 -4.86
CA PRO A 38 9.42 -3.98 -4.55
C PRO A 38 9.89 -2.70 -5.26
N ILE A 39 8.92 -1.84 -5.61
CA ILE A 39 9.21 -0.48 -6.09
C ILE A 39 9.23 0.46 -4.89
N GLU A 40 10.38 1.04 -4.59
CA GLU A 40 10.55 1.97 -3.48
C GLU A 40 10.22 3.41 -3.92
N LEU A 41 9.10 3.97 -3.43
CA LEU A 41 8.73 5.35 -3.73
C LEU A 41 9.56 6.32 -2.89
N PRO A 42 10.26 7.28 -3.53
CA PRO A 42 10.91 8.36 -2.80
C PRO A 42 9.92 9.18 -1.97
N ALA A 43 10.35 9.70 -0.83
CA ALA A 43 9.51 10.53 0.02
C ALA A 43 8.86 11.69 -0.77
N PHE A 44 7.60 12.00 -0.46
CA PHE A 44 6.80 13.05 -1.11
C PHE A 44 6.60 12.85 -2.62
N THR A 45 6.58 11.62 -3.09
CA THR A 45 6.27 11.29 -4.49
C THR A 45 4.84 10.79 -4.61
N ALA A 46 4.14 11.24 -5.65
CA ALA A 46 2.80 10.76 -5.98
C ALA A 46 2.84 9.85 -7.21
N LEU A 47 2.17 8.70 -7.12
CA LEU A 47 1.92 7.76 -8.21
C LEU A 47 0.41 7.72 -8.48
N VAL A 48 -0.03 8.22 -9.62
CA VAL A 48 -1.45 8.41 -9.93
C VAL A 48 -1.79 7.74 -11.26
N GLY A 49 -2.62 6.70 -11.19
CA GLY A 49 -3.15 6.03 -12.37
C GLY A 49 -4.20 6.86 -13.11
N ASP A 50 -4.40 6.56 -14.38
CA ASP A 50 -5.48 7.15 -15.16
C ASP A 50 -6.84 6.78 -14.58
N ASP A 51 -7.03 5.49 -14.32
CA ASP A 51 -8.28 4.97 -13.81
C ASP A 51 -8.06 3.65 -13.05
N LEU A 52 -8.84 3.46 -11.99
CA LEU A 52 -8.80 2.30 -11.10
C LEU A 52 -8.87 0.96 -11.86
N ARG A 53 -9.65 0.87 -12.91
CA ARG A 53 -9.91 -0.38 -13.63
C ARG A 53 -8.97 -0.62 -14.79
N THR A 54 -8.36 0.43 -15.32
CA THR A 54 -7.52 0.35 -16.52
C THR A 54 -6.03 0.35 -16.25
N VAL A 55 -5.61 0.74 -15.03
CA VAL A 55 -4.21 0.62 -14.60
C VAL A 55 -4.07 -0.58 -13.68
N LYS A 56 -3.41 -1.63 -14.14
CA LYS A 56 -3.18 -2.86 -13.37
C LYS A 56 -1.69 -3.10 -13.17
N VAL A 57 -1.28 -3.31 -11.93
CA VAL A 57 0.12 -3.56 -11.55
C VAL A 57 0.26 -4.97 -10.99
N LEU A 58 1.19 -5.72 -11.55
CA LEU A 58 1.52 -7.08 -11.17
C LEU A 58 3.00 -7.17 -10.77
N PRO A 59 3.35 -7.96 -9.74
CA PRO A 59 4.73 -8.19 -9.38
C PRO A 59 5.40 -9.21 -10.31
N SER A 60 6.66 -9.03 -10.62
CA SER A 60 7.47 -10.08 -11.25
C SER A 60 7.85 -11.19 -10.25
N THR A 61 7.98 -10.83 -8.97
CA THR A 61 8.20 -11.77 -7.86
C THR A 61 6.97 -11.74 -6.95
N THR A 62 6.14 -12.78 -7.04
CA THR A 62 4.82 -12.80 -6.41
C THR A 62 4.86 -12.81 -4.88
N THR A 63 5.95 -13.25 -4.26
CA THR A 63 6.17 -13.32 -2.80
C THR A 63 6.89 -12.11 -2.22
N SER A 64 7.12 -11.06 -3.03
CA SER A 64 7.67 -9.78 -2.58
C SER A 64 6.63 -8.68 -2.74
N ASP A 65 6.63 -7.69 -1.86
CA ASP A 65 5.72 -6.55 -1.90
C ASP A 65 5.75 -5.85 -3.27
N ILE A 66 4.65 -5.26 -3.70
CA ILE A 66 4.65 -4.52 -4.96
C ILE A 66 5.25 -3.13 -4.76
N PHE A 67 4.77 -2.39 -3.76
CA PHE A 67 5.28 -1.05 -3.46
C PHE A 67 5.72 -0.92 -2.01
N HIS A 68 6.88 -0.31 -1.82
CA HIS A 68 7.29 0.25 -0.55
C HIS A 68 7.06 1.76 -0.58
N VAL A 69 6.25 2.27 0.36
CA VAL A 69 5.98 3.69 0.47
C VAL A 69 6.84 4.36 1.54
N ASN A 70 7.00 5.66 1.41
CA ASN A 70 7.72 6.52 2.33
C ASN A 70 6.81 7.69 2.77
N LYS A 71 7.29 8.52 3.71
CA LYS A 71 6.54 9.69 4.18
C LYS A 71 6.06 10.56 3.03
N GLY A 72 4.83 11.04 3.11
CA GLY A 72 4.24 11.94 2.15
C GLY A 72 4.02 11.35 0.75
N CYS A 73 4.22 10.04 0.55
CA CYS A 73 3.87 9.39 -0.70
C CYS A 73 2.36 9.36 -0.90
N LYS A 74 1.95 9.37 -2.16
CA LYS A 74 0.58 9.07 -2.55
C LYS A 74 0.56 7.97 -3.61
N ILE A 75 -0.36 7.00 -3.48
CA ILE A 75 -0.71 6.07 -4.55
C ILE A 75 -2.22 6.17 -4.76
N ALA A 76 -2.64 6.36 -6.03
CA ALA A 76 -4.06 6.51 -6.33
C ALA A 76 -4.45 5.91 -7.69
N ASN A 77 -5.72 5.49 -7.78
CA ASN A 77 -6.40 5.09 -9.02
C ASN A 77 -5.72 3.93 -9.74
N MET A 78 -5.48 2.81 -9.06
CA MET A 78 -4.91 1.62 -9.71
C MET A 78 -5.31 0.32 -9.01
N THR A 79 -5.21 -0.77 -9.74
CA THR A 79 -5.43 -2.13 -9.24
C THR A 79 -4.11 -2.87 -9.11
N PHE A 80 -3.91 -3.52 -7.98
CA PHE A 80 -2.79 -4.43 -7.71
C PHE A 80 -3.29 -5.87 -7.82
N SER A 81 -2.49 -6.76 -8.38
CA SER A 81 -2.89 -8.16 -8.54
C SER A 81 -1.69 -9.10 -8.57
N GLY A 82 -1.92 -10.37 -8.25
CA GLY A 82 -0.93 -11.43 -8.46
C GLY A 82 0.14 -11.59 -7.38
N HIS A 83 0.18 -10.74 -6.35
CA HIS A 83 1.03 -10.98 -5.18
C HIS A 83 0.37 -12.02 -4.27
N VAL A 84 1.19 -12.78 -3.56
CA VAL A 84 0.74 -13.84 -2.65
C VAL A 84 1.49 -13.74 -1.32
N HIS A 85 0.93 -14.33 -0.27
CA HIS A 85 1.59 -14.34 1.04
C HIS A 85 3.09 -14.69 0.94
N PRO A 86 4.00 -13.99 1.63
CA PRO A 86 3.76 -12.94 2.63
C PRO A 86 3.63 -11.51 2.04
N ALA A 87 3.64 -11.35 0.72
CA ALA A 87 3.69 -10.05 0.05
C ALA A 87 2.45 -9.19 0.26
N ALA A 88 2.66 -7.88 0.33
CA ALA A 88 1.62 -6.86 0.32
C ALA A 88 1.56 -6.09 -1.01
N ALA A 89 0.38 -5.58 -1.37
CA ALA A 89 0.25 -4.65 -2.48
C ALA A 89 0.98 -3.34 -2.18
N VAL A 90 0.76 -2.77 -1.00
CA VAL A 90 1.46 -1.58 -0.52
C VAL A 90 1.94 -1.82 0.91
N ALA A 91 3.24 -1.71 1.12
CA ALA A 91 3.87 -1.84 2.42
C ALA A 91 4.55 -0.54 2.86
N PHE A 92 4.48 -0.26 4.15
CA PHE A 92 5.33 0.71 4.82
C PHE A 92 6.23 -0.07 5.79
N PRO A 93 7.30 -0.70 5.29
CA PRO A 93 8.06 -1.69 6.02
C PRO A 93 9.03 -1.06 7.02
N THR A 94 9.59 -1.91 7.90
CA THR A 94 10.73 -1.57 8.77
C THR A 94 11.93 -1.09 7.94
N GLY A 95 12.71 -0.17 8.49
CA GLY A 95 13.97 0.26 7.87
C GLY A 95 13.86 1.34 6.81
N ILE A 96 12.65 1.67 6.31
CA ILE A 96 12.50 2.93 5.58
C ILE A 96 12.63 4.07 6.60
N ALA A 97 13.76 4.76 6.54
CA ALA A 97 14.10 5.83 7.46
C ALA A 97 13.05 6.94 7.40
N THR A 98 12.18 6.97 8.38
CA THR A 98 11.30 8.10 8.59
C THR A 98 11.99 9.08 9.54
N ASN A 99 12.92 9.86 9.06
CA ASN A 99 13.35 11.06 9.78
C ASN A 99 12.18 12.04 9.84
N VAL A 100 11.16 11.69 10.59
CA VAL A 100 9.94 12.47 10.67
C VAL A 100 9.82 13.09 12.04
N GLY A 101 10.49 14.18 12.21
CA GLY A 101 9.94 15.17 13.12
C GLY A 101 8.63 15.65 12.51
N GLY A 102 7.51 15.09 12.88
CA GLY A 102 6.23 15.66 12.47
C GLY A 102 5.16 14.65 12.08
N GLY A 103 4.24 14.62 12.87
CA GLY A 103 2.85 14.21 12.90
C GLY A 103 2.29 13.27 11.81
N LYS A 104 1.22 12.59 12.16
CA LYS A 104 0.43 11.64 11.34
C LYS A 104 0.01 12.20 9.96
N TRP A 105 -0.02 13.51 9.77
CA TRP A 105 -0.38 14.18 8.51
C TRP A 105 0.67 14.03 7.38
N LYS A 106 1.87 13.57 7.68
CA LYS A 106 2.92 13.25 6.71
C LYS A 106 2.98 11.76 6.33
N GLY A 107 2.05 10.96 6.83
CA GLY A 107 1.95 9.56 6.44
C GLY A 107 1.65 9.40 4.94
N PRO A 108 1.99 8.23 4.36
CA PRO A 108 1.55 7.90 3.01
C PRO A 108 0.03 7.92 2.91
N TYR A 109 -0.47 8.24 1.72
CA TYR A 109 -1.90 8.26 1.42
C TYR A 109 -2.22 7.36 0.24
N ILE A 110 -2.96 6.28 0.50
CA ILE A 110 -3.43 5.34 -0.52
C ILE A 110 -4.89 5.63 -0.77
N GLN A 111 -5.25 5.91 -2.01
CA GLN A 111 -6.60 6.40 -2.34
C GLN A 111 -7.15 5.74 -3.60
N ASN A 112 -8.41 5.30 -3.53
CA ASN A 112 -9.14 4.74 -4.68
C ASN A 112 -8.32 3.66 -5.39
N CYS A 113 -7.94 2.62 -4.65
CA CYS A 113 -7.18 1.48 -5.16
C CYS A 113 -7.90 0.17 -4.87
N THR A 114 -7.61 -0.83 -5.67
CA THR A 114 -8.09 -2.21 -5.45
C THR A 114 -6.89 -3.15 -5.40
N SER A 115 -6.91 -4.10 -4.48
CA SER A 115 -6.01 -5.24 -4.50
C SER A 115 -6.83 -6.52 -4.71
N ASP A 116 -6.52 -7.23 -5.76
CA ASP A 116 -7.15 -8.49 -6.17
C ASP A 116 -6.10 -9.60 -6.18
N THR A 117 -6.14 -10.47 -5.18
CA THR A 117 -5.14 -11.51 -4.99
C THR A 117 -5.76 -12.74 -4.29
N THR A 118 -5.04 -13.85 -4.28
CA THR A 118 -5.52 -15.09 -3.62
C THR A 118 -5.17 -15.14 -2.14
N THR A 119 -3.94 -14.83 -1.76
CA THR A 119 -3.45 -14.99 -0.37
C THR A 119 -2.60 -13.83 0.13
N GLY A 120 -2.35 -12.82 -0.70
CA GLY A 120 -1.51 -11.67 -0.34
C GLY A 120 -2.19 -10.73 0.66
N THR A 121 -1.43 -9.75 1.11
CA THR A 121 -1.90 -8.66 1.98
C THR A 121 -2.23 -7.43 1.13
N GLY A 122 -3.30 -6.73 1.43
CA GLY A 122 -3.59 -5.46 0.75
C GLY A 122 -2.66 -4.34 1.21
N ILE A 123 -2.71 -4.03 2.47
CA ILE A 123 -1.91 -2.96 3.10
C ILE A 123 -1.13 -3.53 4.29
N PHE A 124 0.16 -3.23 4.36
CA PHE A 124 1.01 -3.62 5.48
C PHE A 124 1.72 -2.40 6.08
N ILE A 125 1.62 -2.22 7.39
CA ILE A 125 2.26 -1.12 8.13
C ILE A 125 3.06 -1.71 9.29
N ASP A 126 4.38 -1.59 9.20
CA ASP A 126 5.29 -1.93 10.29
C ASP A 126 5.77 -0.64 10.96
N GLY A 127 5.32 -0.39 12.17
CA GLY A 127 5.62 0.85 12.91
C GLY A 127 7.07 1.02 13.30
N ASP A 128 7.85 -0.06 13.36
CA ASP A 128 9.23 -0.05 13.86
C ASP A 128 9.31 0.55 15.28
N LYS A 129 9.25 -0.28 16.30
CA LYS A 129 9.18 0.10 17.74
C LYS A 129 10.06 1.31 18.17
N ALA A 130 11.12 1.60 17.40
CA ALA A 130 12.03 2.72 17.68
C ALA A 130 11.51 4.08 17.15
N VAL A 131 10.53 4.09 16.25
CA VAL A 131 10.04 5.31 15.60
C VAL A 131 8.50 5.33 15.64
N LYS A 132 7.94 5.62 16.79
CA LYS A 132 6.49 5.63 17.12
C LYS A 132 5.59 6.50 16.23
N THR A 133 5.94 6.75 14.97
CA THR A 133 5.27 7.74 14.13
C THR A 133 4.92 7.25 12.73
N LYS A 134 5.09 5.95 12.43
CA LYS A 134 4.65 5.42 11.14
C LYS A 134 3.14 5.32 11.11
N SER A 135 2.53 6.13 10.29
CA SER A 135 1.10 6.12 10.02
C SER A 135 0.83 6.07 8.53
N MET A 136 -0.26 5.45 8.13
CA MET A 136 -0.75 5.45 6.75
C MET A 136 -2.22 5.79 6.73
N ASN A 137 -2.61 6.66 5.79
CA ASN A 137 -4.01 6.93 5.50
C ASN A 137 -4.43 6.10 4.29
N VAL A 138 -5.52 5.37 4.43
CA VAL A 138 -6.08 4.52 3.37
C VAL A 138 -7.54 4.91 3.18
N ASP A 139 -7.90 5.32 1.97
CA ASP A 139 -9.22 5.83 1.64
C ASP A 139 -9.73 5.20 0.35
N ALA A 140 -10.98 4.73 0.36
CA ALA A 140 -11.61 4.06 -0.76
C ALA A 140 -10.74 2.90 -1.32
N PHE A 141 -10.34 1.99 -0.45
CA PHE A 141 -9.53 0.83 -0.81
C PHE A 141 -10.36 -0.45 -0.73
N THR A 142 -10.28 -1.27 -1.77
CA THR A 142 -10.92 -2.59 -1.77
C THR A 142 -9.87 -3.69 -1.80
N GLN A 143 -9.90 -4.57 -0.83
CA GLN A 143 -9.14 -5.83 -0.85
C GLN A 143 -10.08 -6.98 -1.13
N TYR A 144 -9.82 -7.70 -2.21
CA TYR A 144 -10.45 -8.98 -2.51
C TYR A 144 -9.40 -10.08 -2.49
N ASN A 145 -9.53 -11.03 -1.58
CA ASN A 145 -8.70 -12.23 -1.58
C ASN A 145 -9.42 -13.40 -0.90
N GLN A 146 -8.94 -14.61 -1.14
CA GLN A 146 -9.58 -15.83 -0.65
C GLN A 146 -8.77 -16.54 0.46
N GLY A 147 -8.07 -15.83 1.27
CA GLY A 147 -7.32 -16.48 2.36
C GLY A 147 -6.14 -15.67 2.88
N GLY A 148 -5.99 -14.45 2.40
CA GLY A 148 -4.96 -13.51 2.85
C GLY A 148 -5.49 -12.48 3.85
N VAL A 149 -4.77 -11.38 3.96
CA VAL A 149 -5.02 -10.31 4.91
C VAL A 149 -5.44 -9.03 4.17
N GLY A 150 -6.45 -8.35 4.67
CA GLY A 150 -6.85 -7.07 4.11
C GLY A 150 -5.87 -5.96 4.47
N VAL A 151 -5.79 -5.63 5.75
CA VAL A 151 -4.86 -4.64 6.31
C VAL A 151 -4.16 -5.23 7.51
N ALA A 152 -2.84 -5.15 7.56
CA ALA A 152 -2.03 -5.56 8.71
C ALA A 152 -1.25 -4.38 9.28
N VAL A 153 -1.38 -4.16 10.59
CA VAL A 153 -0.66 -3.11 11.32
C VAL A 153 0.09 -3.75 12.48
N THR A 154 1.37 -3.49 12.58
CA THR A 154 2.21 -4.09 13.63
C THR A 154 3.24 -3.10 14.18
N ASN A 155 3.90 -3.47 15.30
CA ASN A 155 5.03 -2.75 15.88
C ASN A 155 4.75 -1.25 16.11
N GLU A 156 3.64 -0.93 16.80
CA GLU A 156 3.24 0.45 17.11
C GLU A 156 2.91 1.32 15.87
N GLY A 157 2.67 0.70 14.71
CA GLY A 157 2.16 1.39 13.51
C GLY A 157 0.73 1.88 13.70
N TYR A 158 0.31 2.81 12.85
CA TYR A 158 -1.04 3.36 12.88
C TYR A 158 -1.65 3.40 11.48
N ALA A 159 -2.88 2.96 11.36
CA ALA A 159 -3.68 3.08 10.14
C ALA A 159 -4.92 3.94 10.38
N GLN A 160 -5.16 4.91 9.51
CA GLN A 160 -6.44 5.59 9.37
C GLN A 160 -7.15 4.99 8.15
N LEU A 161 -8.20 4.22 8.38
CA LEU A 161 -8.93 3.48 7.36
C LEU A 161 -10.30 4.12 7.13
N VAL A 162 -10.51 4.68 5.93
CA VAL A 162 -11.76 5.32 5.54
C VAL A 162 -12.31 4.64 4.29
N SER A 163 -13.54 4.18 4.33
CA SER A 163 -14.17 3.47 3.21
C SER A 163 -13.31 2.30 2.67
N VAL A 164 -12.76 1.50 3.58
CA VAL A 164 -12.00 0.30 3.26
C VAL A 164 -12.93 -0.90 3.25
N PHE A 165 -12.93 -1.63 2.15
CA PHE A 165 -13.73 -2.83 1.95
C PHE A 165 -12.83 -4.04 1.82
N THR A 166 -12.97 -5.01 2.73
CA THR A 166 -12.24 -6.27 2.69
C THR A 166 -13.23 -7.40 2.42
N ILE A 167 -12.98 -8.18 1.40
CA ILE A 167 -13.90 -9.21 0.89
C ILE A 167 -13.18 -10.54 0.83
N CYS A 168 -13.76 -11.56 1.45
CA CYS A 168 -13.27 -12.94 1.51
C CYS A 168 -11.90 -13.14 2.20
N CYS A 169 -11.36 -12.12 2.86
CA CYS A 169 -10.08 -12.23 3.57
C CYS A 169 -10.16 -13.25 4.72
N ASN A 170 -9.09 -13.99 4.96
CA ASN A 170 -8.99 -14.78 6.19
C ASN A 170 -9.00 -13.84 7.41
N GLU A 171 -8.20 -12.79 7.37
CA GLU A 171 -8.17 -11.72 8.36
C GLU A 171 -8.38 -10.38 7.64
N ALA A 172 -9.53 -9.76 7.89
CA ALA A 172 -9.84 -8.53 7.17
C ALA A 172 -8.96 -7.36 7.62
N ILE A 173 -8.90 -7.10 8.92
CA ILE A 173 -8.02 -6.09 9.52
C ILE A 173 -7.38 -6.72 10.76
N THR A 174 -6.06 -6.72 10.80
CA THR A 174 -5.29 -7.30 11.89
C THR A 174 -4.32 -6.27 12.49
N VAL A 175 -4.28 -6.24 13.81
CA VAL A 175 -3.49 -5.28 14.58
C VAL A 175 -2.72 -6.04 15.66
N HIS A 176 -1.40 -5.99 15.59
CA HIS A 176 -0.50 -6.71 16.48
C HIS A 176 0.54 -5.80 17.12
N LYS A 177 1.15 -6.24 18.22
CA LYS A 177 2.34 -5.61 18.85
C LYS A 177 2.19 -4.09 19.02
N GLY A 178 1.10 -3.66 19.65
CA GLY A 178 0.85 -2.26 19.93
C GLY A 178 0.46 -1.39 18.73
N GLY A 179 0.23 -2.00 17.56
CA GLY A 179 -0.35 -1.31 16.41
C GLY A 179 -1.73 -0.74 16.73
N GLN A 180 -2.19 0.19 15.93
CA GLN A 180 -3.50 0.84 16.06
C GLN A 180 -4.15 1.05 14.69
N ALA A 181 -5.47 0.91 14.62
CA ALA A 181 -6.25 1.23 13.44
C ALA A 181 -7.54 1.94 13.82
N ASP A 182 -7.80 3.07 13.17
CA ASP A 182 -9.09 3.76 13.23
C ASP A 182 -9.89 3.45 11.96
N LEU A 183 -11.13 3.03 12.13
CA LEU A 183 -12.01 2.65 11.04
C LEU A 183 -13.19 3.61 10.94
N ALA A 184 -13.41 4.13 9.74
CA ALA A 184 -14.59 4.94 9.42
C ALA A 184 -15.22 4.43 8.13
N ASN A 185 -16.53 4.20 8.14
CA ASN A 185 -17.31 3.79 6.97
C ASN A 185 -16.69 2.58 6.21
N SER A 186 -16.16 1.61 6.94
CA SER A 186 -15.46 0.45 6.39
C SER A 186 -16.30 -0.82 6.58
N ASN A 187 -16.06 -1.83 5.74
CA ASN A 187 -16.81 -3.08 5.76
C ASN A 187 -15.88 -4.28 5.57
N CYS A 188 -16.12 -5.33 6.35
CA CYS A 188 -15.46 -6.64 6.24
C CYS A 188 -16.52 -7.69 5.95
N SER A 189 -16.44 -8.34 4.78
CA SER A 189 -17.46 -9.27 4.31
C SER A 189 -16.90 -10.61 3.85
N PHE A 190 -17.63 -11.67 4.15
CA PHE A 190 -17.39 -13.03 3.63
C PHE A 190 -16.02 -13.62 3.99
N GLY A 191 -15.34 -13.10 5.01
CA GLY A 191 -14.07 -13.61 5.50
C GLY A 191 -14.22 -14.47 6.75
N THR A 192 -13.08 -14.94 7.30
CA THR A 192 -13.05 -15.72 8.54
C THR A 192 -13.11 -14.80 9.75
N PHE A 193 -12.26 -13.77 9.80
CA PHE A 193 -12.19 -12.80 10.88
C PHE A 193 -12.30 -11.38 10.33
N GLY A 194 -13.25 -10.60 10.85
CA GLY A 194 -13.41 -9.18 10.49
C GLY A 194 -12.33 -8.31 11.10
N LEU A 195 -12.14 -8.44 12.41
CA LEU A 195 -11.11 -7.70 13.15
C LEU A 195 -10.34 -8.67 14.03
N VAL A 196 -9.03 -8.60 13.98
CA VAL A 196 -8.12 -9.35 14.83
C VAL A 196 -7.26 -8.35 15.61
N ALA A 197 -7.32 -8.38 16.93
CA ALA A 197 -6.45 -7.60 17.79
C ALA A 197 -5.74 -8.55 18.74
N ASP A 198 -4.44 -8.58 18.65
CA ASP A 198 -3.58 -9.37 19.50
C ASP A 198 -2.70 -8.38 20.29
N GLY A 199 -3.11 -8.05 21.45
CA GLY A 199 -2.51 -7.15 22.40
C GLY A 199 -1.03 -6.79 22.32
N VAL A 200 -0.43 -6.59 23.46
CA VAL A 200 0.97 -6.13 23.54
C VAL A 200 1.88 -7.31 23.26
N GLY A 201 2.60 -7.26 22.15
CA GLY A 201 3.80 -8.08 22.01
C GLY A 201 4.90 -7.56 22.92
N ASP A 202 5.63 -8.46 23.53
CA ASP A 202 6.78 -8.21 24.40
C ASP A 202 7.87 -7.33 23.77
#